data_68be8bf5a673fc5e9bac1ecf03d4bb9e
#
_entry.id   68be8bf5a673fc5e9bac1ecf03d4bb9e
#
_cell.length_a   1.000
_cell.length_b   1.000
_cell.length_c   1.000
_cell.angle_alpha   90.00
_cell.angle_beta   90.00
_cell.angle_gamma   90.00
#
_symmetry.space_group_name_H-M   'P 1'
#
loop_
_entity.id
_entity.type
_entity.pdbx_description
1 polymer ?
#
loop_
_entity_poly.entity_id
_entity_poly.type
_entity_poly.pdbx_seq_one_letter_code
_entity_poly.pdbx_strand_id
1 'polypeptide(L)'
;MGAGDYIVTATNPVTGEMRSNSIKVISLIESDDLTKYYKNASQFVVRIHSADGGYVGAGEDVTFNINGVFYTRTTNATGHAKLNINLRQGNYTITTYYKNCSQGNEIRVLPILSADDLVMKYRDGSQFKAQLVDGQGKAYAGQSVQFNINGVLYNKVTDNDGVAKLNINLMAGQYIITSSYNGFNTANKITIRG
;
A
#
# COMPACT_ATOMS: atom_id res chain seq x y z
N MET A 1 -9.42 20.24 -22.25
CA MET A 1 -10.26 20.18 -21.03
C MET A 1 -9.94 18.88 -20.31
N GLY A 2 -9.61 18.91 -19.02
CA GLY A 2 -9.46 17.68 -18.19
C GLY A 2 -10.82 17.11 -17.80
N ALA A 3 -10.82 15.98 -17.06
CA ALA A 3 -12.05 15.45 -16.45
C ALA A 3 -12.58 16.45 -15.39
N GLY A 4 -13.92 16.65 -15.38
CA GLY A 4 -14.57 17.60 -14.49
C GLY A 4 -15.93 18.05 -15.02
N ASP A 5 -16.63 18.84 -14.21
CA ASP A 5 -17.90 19.45 -14.57
C ASP A 5 -17.63 20.92 -15.03
N TYR A 6 -18.17 21.27 -16.20
CA TYR A 6 -17.97 22.56 -16.81
C TYR A 6 -19.33 23.18 -17.15
N ILE A 7 -19.40 24.51 -17.07
CA ILE A 7 -20.53 25.29 -17.56
C ILE A 7 -20.06 26.05 -18.80
N VAL A 8 -20.72 25.84 -19.93
CA VAL A 8 -20.50 26.57 -21.16
C VAL A 8 -21.63 27.58 -21.33
N THR A 9 -21.29 28.86 -21.34
CA THR A 9 -22.25 29.94 -21.57
C THR A 9 -22.04 30.51 -22.96
N ALA A 10 -23.09 30.49 -23.75
CA ALA A 10 -23.14 31.17 -25.04
C ALA A 10 -23.88 32.53 -24.88
N THR A 11 -23.30 33.58 -25.41
CA THR A 11 -23.92 34.91 -25.42
C THR A 11 -24.26 35.31 -26.85
N ASN A 12 -25.49 35.72 -27.09
CA ASN A 12 -25.88 36.32 -28.39
C ASN A 12 -25.26 37.73 -28.48
N PRO A 13 -24.36 37.98 -29.43
CA PRO A 13 -23.66 39.25 -29.49
C PRO A 13 -24.55 40.45 -29.89
N VAL A 14 -25.75 40.15 -30.43
CA VAL A 14 -26.69 41.22 -30.88
C VAL A 14 -27.70 41.58 -29.77
N THR A 15 -28.23 40.55 -29.06
CA THR A 15 -29.27 40.75 -28.03
C THR A 15 -28.75 40.75 -26.61
N GLY A 16 -27.51 40.30 -26.38
CA GLY A 16 -26.94 40.10 -25.05
C GLY A 16 -27.54 38.89 -24.29
N GLU A 17 -28.45 38.13 -24.92
CA GLU A 17 -29.07 36.94 -24.28
C GLU A 17 -28.02 35.89 -24.01
N MET A 18 -28.01 35.33 -22.79
CA MET A 18 -27.09 34.27 -22.34
C MET A 18 -27.83 32.94 -22.12
N ARG A 19 -27.20 31.86 -22.55
CA ARG A 19 -27.65 30.48 -22.23
C ARG A 19 -26.48 29.65 -21.77
N SER A 20 -26.67 28.96 -20.66
CA SER A 20 -25.67 28.07 -20.04
C SER A 20 -26.09 26.64 -20.12
N ASN A 21 -25.14 25.74 -20.42
CA ASN A 21 -25.32 24.28 -20.40
C ASN A 21 -24.18 23.65 -19.60
N SER A 22 -24.49 22.58 -18.85
CA SER A 22 -23.51 21.78 -18.16
C SER A 22 -22.88 20.75 -19.09
N ILE A 23 -21.56 20.62 -19.05
CA ILE A 23 -20.80 19.56 -19.72
C ILE A 23 -20.01 18.80 -18.67
N LYS A 24 -20.22 17.49 -18.61
CA LYS A 24 -19.40 16.60 -17.79
C LYS A 24 -18.36 15.91 -18.65
N VAL A 25 -17.07 16.20 -18.39
CA VAL A 25 -15.95 15.48 -19.02
C VAL A 25 -15.50 14.39 -18.07
N ILE A 26 -15.67 13.13 -18.48
CA ILE A 26 -15.26 11.95 -17.69
C ILE A 26 -13.82 11.57 -18.03
N SER A 27 -13.08 11.03 -17.03
CA SER A 27 -11.76 10.43 -17.26
C SER A 27 -11.89 9.16 -18.09
N LEU A 28 -10.96 8.93 -19.02
CA LEU A 28 -10.86 7.64 -19.70
C LEU A 28 -10.29 6.54 -18.80
N ILE A 29 -9.71 6.88 -17.64
CA ILE A 29 -9.10 5.94 -16.70
C ILE A 29 -9.97 5.87 -15.46
N GLU A 30 -10.47 4.68 -15.16
CA GLU A 30 -11.19 4.34 -13.92
C GLU A 30 -10.28 3.48 -13.07
N SER A 31 -10.00 3.90 -11.84
CA SER A 31 -9.11 3.19 -10.91
C SER A 31 -9.33 3.64 -9.47
N ASP A 32 -9.09 2.73 -8.53
CA ASP A 32 -9.12 2.96 -7.10
C ASP A 32 -7.73 2.83 -6.49
N ASP A 33 -7.55 3.38 -5.30
CA ASP A 33 -6.35 3.17 -4.48
C ASP A 33 -6.23 1.70 -4.06
N LEU A 34 -5.00 1.23 -3.88
CA LEU A 34 -4.74 -0.14 -3.45
C LEU A 34 -4.08 -0.17 -2.07
N THR A 35 -4.74 -0.81 -1.11
CA THR A 35 -4.12 -1.20 0.17
C THR A 35 -3.95 -2.71 0.21
N LYS A 36 -2.75 -3.18 0.49
CA LYS A 36 -2.41 -4.61 0.56
C LYS A 36 -1.31 -4.88 1.58
N TYR A 37 -1.27 -6.07 2.13
CA TYR A 37 -0.11 -6.53 2.90
C TYR A 37 1.06 -6.88 1.98
N TYR A 38 2.27 -6.76 2.50
CA TYR A 38 3.49 -7.22 1.81
C TYR A 38 3.35 -8.69 1.39
N LYS A 39 3.79 -9.02 0.17
CA LYS A 39 3.62 -10.35 -0.46
C LYS A 39 2.17 -10.82 -0.70
N ASN A 40 1.16 -10.00 -0.45
CA ASN A 40 -0.18 -10.29 -0.93
C ASN A 40 -0.21 -10.30 -2.47
N ALA A 41 -1.02 -11.16 -3.08
CA ALA A 41 -1.10 -11.31 -4.54
C ALA A 41 -2.00 -10.25 -5.22
N SER A 42 -2.65 -9.36 -4.45
CA SER A 42 -3.49 -8.31 -5.03
C SER A 42 -2.71 -7.44 -6.00
N GLN A 43 -3.34 -7.15 -7.13
CA GLN A 43 -2.79 -6.33 -8.21
C GLN A 43 -3.44 -4.94 -8.16
N PHE A 44 -2.73 -3.92 -8.63
CA PHE A 44 -3.34 -2.66 -9.01
C PHE A 44 -4.06 -2.85 -10.34
N VAL A 45 -5.32 -2.42 -10.39
CA VAL A 45 -6.20 -2.64 -11.56
C VAL A 45 -6.77 -1.31 -12.00
N VAL A 46 -6.73 -1.07 -13.29
CA VAL A 46 -7.42 0.06 -13.94
C VAL A 46 -8.38 -0.48 -14.98
N ARG A 47 -9.43 0.29 -15.29
CA ARG A 47 -10.34 0.03 -16.37
C ARG A 47 -10.38 1.23 -17.30
N ILE A 48 -10.36 0.99 -18.59
CA ILE A 48 -10.24 2.05 -19.60
C ILE A 48 -11.57 2.22 -20.32
N HIS A 49 -12.08 3.44 -20.28
CA HIS A 49 -13.27 3.84 -21.03
C HIS A 49 -12.92 4.13 -22.48
N SER A 50 -13.84 3.78 -23.38
CA SER A 50 -13.82 4.22 -24.77
C SER A 50 -14.45 5.60 -24.92
N ALA A 51 -14.21 6.27 -26.05
CA ALA A 51 -14.69 7.62 -26.29
C ALA A 51 -16.23 7.72 -26.41
N ASP A 52 -16.90 6.62 -26.67
CA ASP A 52 -18.38 6.50 -26.75
C ASP A 52 -19.04 6.26 -25.38
N GLY A 53 -18.26 6.26 -24.30
CA GLY A 53 -18.74 6.05 -22.92
C GLY A 53 -18.81 4.59 -22.49
N GLY A 54 -18.45 3.63 -23.34
CA GLY A 54 -18.29 2.22 -23.02
C GLY A 54 -16.91 1.92 -22.46
N TYR A 55 -16.44 0.69 -22.60
CA TYR A 55 -15.10 0.26 -22.25
C TYR A 55 -14.35 -0.21 -23.49
N VAL A 56 -13.02 -0.01 -23.49
CA VAL A 56 -12.18 -0.55 -24.56
C VAL A 56 -12.13 -2.09 -24.51
N GLY A 57 -11.87 -2.72 -25.66
CA GLY A 57 -11.61 -4.15 -25.74
C GLY A 57 -10.20 -4.53 -25.30
N ALA A 58 -9.79 -5.74 -25.64
CA ALA A 58 -8.46 -6.24 -25.39
C ALA A 58 -7.41 -5.61 -26.34
N GLY A 59 -6.18 -5.46 -25.86
CA GLY A 59 -5.03 -5.09 -26.69
C GLY A 59 -4.66 -3.60 -26.65
N GLU A 60 -5.37 -2.75 -25.88
CA GLU A 60 -4.97 -1.35 -25.68
C GLU A 60 -3.82 -1.26 -24.67
N ASP A 61 -2.78 -0.51 -25.02
CA ASP A 61 -1.62 -0.32 -24.15
C ASP A 61 -1.89 0.74 -23.08
N VAL A 62 -1.67 0.36 -21.81
CA VAL A 62 -1.74 1.22 -20.63
C VAL A 62 -0.37 1.26 -19.96
N THR A 63 0.14 2.43 -19.70
CA THR A 63 1.44 2.62 -19.05
C THR A 63 1.25 3.05 -17.60
N PHE A 64 1.94 2.37 -16.69
CA PHE A 64 2.00 2.68 -15.27
C PHE A 64 3.38 3.23 -14.91
N ASN A 65 3.44 4.27 -14.09
CA ASN A 65 4.66 4.75 -13.47
C ASN A 65 4.55 4.61 -11.96
N ILE A 66 5.50 3.94 -11.33
CA ILE A 66 5.64 3.90 -9.88
C ILE A 66 7.13 3.97 -9.54
N ASN A 67 7.52 4.89 -8.65
CA ASN A 67 8.92 5.16 -8.29
C ASN A 67 9.82 5.48 -9.51
N GLY A 68 9.29 6.14 -10.54
CA GLY A 68 10.05 6.47 -11.76
C GLY A 68 10.26 5.30 -12.73
N VAL A 69 9.74 4.11 -12.41
CA VAL A 69 9.78 2.94 -13.30
C VAL A 69 8.49 2.82 -14.08
N PHE A 70 8.61 2.65 -15.39
CA PHE A 70 7.47 2.52 -16.30
C PHE A 70 7.20 1.06 -16.65
N TYR A 71 5.92 0.68 -16.64
CA TYR A 71 5.43 -0.65 -16.98
C TYR A 71 4.28 -0.53 -17.96
N THR A 72 4.36 -1.15 -19.12
CA THR A 72 3.25 -1.25 -20.06
C THR A 72 2.51 -2.57 -19.89
N ARG A 73 1.19 -2.51 -19.88
CA ARG A 73 0.27 -3.64 -19.82
C ARG A 73 -0.84 -3.43 -20.82
N THR A 74 -1.32 -4.51 -21.39
CA THR A 74 -2.45 -4.47 -22.33
C THR A 74 -3.77 -4.73 -21.61
N THR A 75 -4.82 -4.10 -22.08
CA THR A 75 -6.18 -4.35 -21.59
C THR A 75 -6.67 -5.75 -22.01
N ASN A 76 -7.50 -6.35 -21.15
CA ASN A 76 -8.26 -7.55 -21.49
C ASN A 76 -9.58 -7.22 -22.22
N ALA A 77 -10.39 -8.23 -22.54
CA ALA A 77 -11.65 -8.07 -23.27
C ALA A 77 -12.69 -7.17 -22.55
N THR A 78 -12.53 -6.92 -21.26
CA THR A 78 -13.39 -6.05 -20.45
C THR A 78 -12.77 -4.70 -20.12
N GLY A 79 -11.70 -4.31 -20.81
CA GLY A 79 -11.02 -3.03 -20.68
C GLY A 79 -10.11 -2.89 -19.45
N HIS A 80 -9.79 -3.99 -18.76
CA HIS A 80 -8.93 -3.92 -17.57
C HIS A 80 -7.46 -4.17 -17.93
N ALA A 81 -6.58 -3.32 -17.38
CA ALA A 81 -5.13 -3.55 -17.31
C ALA A 81 -4.70 -3.69 -15.85
N LYS A 82 -3.72 -4.59 -15.58
CA LYS A 82 -3.32 -4.96 -14.21
C LYS A 82 -1.81 -4.91 -14.04
N LEU A 83 -1.36 -4.42 -12.88
CA LEU A 83 0.04 -4.40 -12.49
C LEU A 83 0.25 -5.12 -11.16
N ASN A 84 1.21 -6.07 -11.12
CA ASN A 84 1.65 -6.69 -9.87
C ASN A 84 2.44 -5.67 -9.05
N ILE A 85 2.07 -5.49 -7.78
CA ILE A 85 2.76 -4.61 -6.86
C ILE A 85 3.61 -5.47 -5.91
N ASN A 86 4.92 -5.52 -6.17
CA ASN A 86 5.90 -6.27 -5.38
C ASN A 86 6.83 -5.33 -4.59
N LEU A 87 6.31 -4.22 -4.12
CA LEU A 87 7.04 -3.22 -3.35
C LEU A 87 7.10 -3.61 -1.87
N ARG A 88 8.14 -3.12 -1.17
CA ARG A 88 8.23 -3.23 0.29
C ARG A 88 7.12 -2.44 0.97
N GLN A 89 6.97 -2.58 2.28
CA GLN A 89 6.05 -1.74 3.06
C GLN A 89 6.32 -0.25 2.80
N GLY A 90 5.25 0.52 2.71
CA GLY A 90 5.32 1.97 2.45
C GLY A 90 4.10 2.48 1.69
N ASN A 91 4.08 3.78 1.52
CA ASN A 91 3.10 4.47 0.70
C ASN A 91 3.78 4.91 -0.61
N TYR A 92 3.12 4.68 -1.70
CA TYR A 92 3.61 4.97 -3.04
C TYR A 92 2.51 5.65 -3.85
N THR A 93 2.91 6.47 -4.81
CA THR A 93 1.99 6.97 -5.83
C THR A 93 2.25 6.22 -7.14
N ILE A 94 1.19 5.68 -7.73
CA ILE A 94 1.20 5.14 -9.08
C ILE A 94 0.47 6.09 -10.00
N THR A 95 1.08 6.41 -11.15
CA THR A 95 0.43 7.20 -12.19
C THR A 95 0.17 6.30 -13.39
N THR A 96 -1.09 6.22 -13.79
CA THR A 96 -1.52 5.53 -15.00
C THR A 96 -1.62 6.51 -16.14
N TYR A 97 -1.12 6.12 -17.32
CA TYR A 97 -1.20 6.89 -18.56
C TYR A 97 -1.93 6.07 -19.62
N TYR A 98 -2.90 6.69 -20.26
CA TYR A 98 -3.57 6.13 -21.42
C TYR A 98 -3.91 7.25 -22.40
N LYS A 99 -3.36 7.18 -23.63
CA LYS A 99 -3.44 8.27 -24.62
C LYS A 99 -2.98 9.61 -23.99
N ASN A 100 -3.79 10.63 -24.02
CA ASN A 100 -3.48 11.95 -23.45
C ASN A 100 -4.03 12.15 -22.03
N CYS A 101 -4.46 11.05 -21.36
CA CYS A 101 -4.99 11.08 -20.01
C CYS A 101 -3.97 10.49 -19.02
N SER A 102 -3.98 11.01 -17.80
CA SER A 102 -3.26 10.45 -16.67
C SER A 102 -4.12 10.45 -15.41
N GLN A 103 -3.93 9.43 -14.56
CA GLN A 103 -4.62 9.27 -13.28
C GLN A 103 -3.61 8.83 -12.22
N GLY A 104 -3.58 9.55 -11.10
CA GLY A 104 -2.78 9.19 -9.92
C GLY A 104 -3.61 8.43 -8.90
N ASN A 105 -3.02 7.38 -8.30
CA ASN A 105 -3.60 6.62 -7.21
C ASN A 105 -2.58 6.34 -6.12
N GLU A 106 -3.06 6.08 -4.89
CA GLU A 106 -2.22 5.66 -3.79
C GLU A 106 -2.10 4.13 -3.72
N ILE A 107 -0.88 3.65 -3.50
CA ILE A 107 -0.58 2.25 -3.20
C ILE A 107 -0.05 2.19 -1.77
N ARG A 108 -0.77 1.56 -0.86
CA ARG A 108 -0.34 1.35 0.52
C ARG A 108 0.01 -0.10 0.76
N VAL A 109 1.29 -0.38 0.97
CA VAL A 109 1.79 -1.72 1.32
C VAL A 109 2.00 -1.80 2.82
N LEU A 110 1.17 -2.60 3.50
CA LEU A 110 1.19 -2.78 4.95
C LEU A 110 2.29 -3.76 5.37
N PRO A 111 2.91 -3.56 6.56
CA PRO A 111 3.86 -4.52 7.12
C PRO A 111 3.18 -5.83 7.50
N ILE A 112 3.90 -6.94 7.35
CA ILE A 112 3.48 -8.26 7.87
C ILE A 112 4.04 -8.54 9.26
N LEU A 113 5.10 -7.85 9.67
CA LEU A 113 5.72 -7.93 10.99
C LEU A 113 5.67 -6.57 11.66
N SER A 114 5.15 -6.49 12.87
CA SER A 114 5.07 -5.28 13.68
C SER A 114 5.38 -5.58 15.13
N ALA A 115 5.87 -4.58 15.84
CA ALA A 115 6.08 -4.63 17.28
C ALA A 115 6.00 -3.21 17.84
N ASP A 116 5.67 -3.09 19.11
CA ASP A 116 5.66 -1.82 19.84
C ASP A 116 6.90 -1.69 20.73
N ASP A 117 7.23 -0.48 21.10
CA ASP A 117 8.26 -0.23 22.09
C ASP A 117 7.85 -0.82 23.45
N LEU A 118 8.82 -1.35 24.20
CA LEU A 118 8.59 -1.90 25.53
C LEU A 118 9.15 -1.01 26.61
N VAL A 119 8.33 -0.65 27.59
CA VAL A 119 8.78 -0.03 28.85
C VAL A 119 8.48 -0.99 29.97
N MET A 120 9.51 -1.38 30.76
CA MET A 120 9.38 -2.34 31.84
C MET A 120 10.24 -1.95 33.03
N LYS A 121 9.97 -2.54 34.21
CA LYS A 121 10.88 -2.51 35.36
C LYS A 121 11.84 -3.69 35.31
N TYR A 122 12.97 -3.52 35.93
CA TYR A 122 13.96 -4.61 36.02
C TYR A 122 13.33 -5.88 36.65
N ARG A 123 13.38 -6.98 35.93
CA ARG A 123 12.85 -8.31 36.35
C ARG A 123 11.35 -8.36 36.66
N ASP A 124 10.52 -7.49 36.09
CA ASP A 124 9.06 -7.52 36.28
C ASP A 124 8.32 -8.62 35.51
N GLY A 125 9.05 -9.42 34.70
CA GLY A 125 8.50 -10.51 33.91
C GLY A 125 7.89 -10.08 32.57
N SER A 126 7.97 -8.80 32.21
CA SER A 126 7.49 -8.30 30.91
C SER A 126 8.24 -8.94 29.76
N GLN A 127 7.52 -9.18 28.68
CA GLN A 127 8.06 -9.76 27.45
C GLN A 127 7.95 -8.76 26.30
N PHE A 128 8.98 -8.73 25.47
CA PHE A 128 8.87 -8.08 24.16
C PHE A 128 8.05 -8.98 23.22
N LYS A 129 7.13 -8.36 22.47
CA LYS A 129 6.18 -9.07 21.59
C LYS A 129 6.28 -8.53 20.19
N ALA A 130 6.32 -9.42 19.20
CA ALA A 130 6.20 -9.08 17.79
C ALA A 130 5.01 -9.82 17.19
N GLN A 131 4.16 -9.10 16.49
CA GLN A 131 2.99 -9.61 15.78
C GLN A 131 3.38 -9.92 14.34
N LEU A 132 3.08 -11.12 13.88
CA LEU A 132 3.22 -11.54 12.50
C LEU A 132 1.85 -11.87 11.90
N VAL A 133 1.57 -11.31 10.72
CA VAL A 133 0.38 -11.61 9.94
C VAL A 133 0.77 -12.19 8.58
N ASP A 134 -0.14 -12.93 7.96
CA ASP A 134 0.02 -13.42 6.59
C ASP A 134 -0.28 -12.31 5.56
N GLY A 135 -0.24 -12.65 4.26
CA GLY A 135 -0.55 -11.72 3.18
C GLY A 135 -2.01 -11.23 3.17
N GLN A 136 -2.90 -11.85 3.93
CA GLN A 136 -4.30 -11.47 4.10
C GLN A 136 -4.55 -10.68 5.39
N GLY A 137 -3.49 -10.43 6.19
CA GLY A 137 -3.58 -9.73 7.47
C GLY A 137 -4.09 -10.60 8.63
N LYS A 138 -4.16 -11.91 8.45
CA LYS A 138 -4.54 -12.86 9.51
C LYS A 138 -3.32 -13.25 10.33
N ALA A 139 -3.52 -13.59 11.61
CA ALA A 139 -2.49 -14.10 12.49
C ALA A 139 -1.74 -15.27 11.83
N TYR A 140 -0.40 -15.19 11.78
CA TYR A 140 0.42 -16.20 11.14
C TYR A 140 1.17 -17.02 12.20
N ALA A 141 0.54 -18.09 12.66
CA ALA A 141 1.06 -18.98 13.68
C ALA A 141 2.17 -19.91 13.15
N GLY A 142 2.98 -20.45 14.07
CA GLY A 142 3.99 -21.47 13.77
C GLY A 142 5.20 -20.95 12.98
N GLN A 143 5.39 -19.64 12.88
CA GLN A 143 6.49 -19.02 12.14
C GLN A 143 7.65 -18.63 13.05
N SER A 144 8.88 -18.83 12.59
CA SER A 144 10.07 -18.44 13.34
C SER A 144 10.39 -16.96 13.10
N VAL A 145 10.23 -16.14 14.13
CA VAL A 145 10.67 -14.73 14.16
C VAL A 145 12.01 -14.66 14.88
N GLN A 146 12.98 -13.99 14.29
CA GLN A 146 14.28 -13.76 14.90
C GLN A 146 14.31 -12.38 15.55
N PHE A 147 14.74 -12.34 16.81
CA PHE A 147 15.05 -11.11 17.53
C PHE A 147 16.55 -10.92 17.64
N ASN A 148 17.02 -9.70 17.43
CA ASN A 148 18.40 -9.29 17.69
C ASN A 148 18.38 -8.17 18.74
N ILE A 149 19.07 -8.38 19.86
CA ILE A 149 19.31 -7.37 20.88
C ILE A 149 20.77 -7.47 21.34
N ASN A 150 21.51 -6.36 21.30
CA ASN A 150 22.93 -6.32 21.61
C ASN A 150 23.79 -7.34 20.82
N GLY A 151 23.41 -7.64 19.57
CA GLY A 151 24.10 -8.62 18.73
C GLY A 151 23.78 -10.08 19.04
N VAL A 152 22.97 -10.36 20.07
CA VAL A 152 22.52 -11.72 20.40
C VAL A 152 21.22 -12.03 19.67
N LEU A 153 21.19 -13.18 19.00
CA LEU A 153 20.06 -13.64 18.19
C LEU A 153 19.19 -14.66 18.96
N TYR A 154 17.89 -14.44 18.93
CA TYR A 154 16.90 -15.32 19.55
C TYR A 154 15.81 -15.66 18.52
N ASN A 155 15.58 -16.93 18.27
CA ASN A 155 14.48 -17.40 17.42
C ASN A 155 13.29 -17.78 18.31
N LYS A 156 12.12 -17.22 18.02
CA LYS A 156 10.86 -17.50 18.73
C LYS A 156 9.78 -17.83 17.72
N VAL A 157 8.99 -18.84 18.03
CA VAL A 157 7.87 -19.26 17.17
C VAL A 157 6.61 -18.48 17.55
N THR A 158 5.87 -18.02 16.58
CA THR A 158 4.59 -17.33 16.78
C THR A 158 3.53 -18.31 17.30
N ASP A 159 2.77 -17.86 18.28
CA ASP A 159 1.60 -18.58 18.83
C ASP A 159 0.39 -18.50 17.84
N ASN A 160 -0.76 -19.04 18.27
CA ASN A 160 -1.99 -19.06 17.46
C ASN A 160 -2.51 -17.65 17.08
N ASP A 161 -2.15 -16.64 17.88
CA ASP A 161 -2.47 -15.24 17.60
C ASP A 161 -1.40 -14.57 16.72
N GLY A 162 -0.42 -15.32 16.21
CA GLY A 162 0.68 -14.82 15.40
C GLY A 162 1.74 -14.03 16.20
N VAL A 163 1.80 -14.17 17.53
CA VAL A 163 2.69 -13.40 18.40
C VAL A 163 3.93 -14.21 18.78
N ALA A 164 5.12 -13.68 18.44
CA ALA A 164 6.40 -14.17 18.97
C ALA A 164 6.77 -13.37 20.23
N LYS A 165 7.21 -14.07 21.30
CA LYS A 165 7.48 -13.48 22.61
C LYS A 165 8.93 -13.73 23.03
N LEU A 166 9.61 -12.69 23.54
CA LEU A 166 10.97 -12.78 24.09
C LEU A 166 10.99 -12.24 25.52
N ASN A 167 11.44 -13.07 26.47
CA ASN A 167 11.71 -12.62 27.83
C ASN A 167 12.93 -11.69 27.85
N ILE A 168 12.79 -10.54 28.50
CA ILE A 168 13.85 -9.53 28.59
C ILE A 168 14.49 -9.62 29.99
N ASN A 169 15.75 -10.07 30.01
CA ASN A 169 16.53 -10.25 31.24
C ASN A 169 17.80 -9.36 31.22
N LEU A 170 17.64 -8.11 30.76
CA LEU A 170 18.72 -7.13 30.70
C LEU A 170 18.67 -6.20 31.90
N MET A 171 19.81 -5.58 32.24
CA MET A 171 19.91 -4.57 33.30
C MET A 171 19.11 -3.30 32.93
N ALA A 172 18.85 -2.43 33.91
CA ALA A 172 18.24 -1.12 33.67
C ALA A 172 19.02 -0.34 32.59
N GLY A 173 18.32 0.24 31.63
CA GLY A 173 18.91 0.92 30.47
C GLY A 173 17.98 1.01 29.28
N GLN A 174 18.49 1.48 28.16
CA GLN A 174 17.79 1.58 26.89
C GLN A 174 18.48 0.70 25.84
N TYR A 175 17.69 -0.05 25.11
CA TYR A 175 18.17 -1.00 24.11
C TYR A 175 17.34 -0.89 22.83
N ILE A 176 17.95 -1.24 21.71
CA ILE A 176 17.24 -1.44 20.44
C ILE A 176 17.14 -2.95 20.19
N ILE A 177 15.93 -3.39 19.91
CA ILE A 177 15.65 -4.75 19.47
C ILE A 177 15.18 -4.71 18.02
N THR A 178 15.76 -5.58 17.20
CA THR A 178 15.31 -5.77 15.81
C THR A 178 14.61 -7.11 15.71
N SER A 179 13.37 -7.09 15.22
CA SER A 179 12.61 -8.29 14.86
C SER A 179 12.72 -8.53 13.37
N SER A 180 12.98 -9.77 12.96
CA SER A 180 13.19 -10.14 11.56
C SER A 180 12.36 -11.36 11.16
N TYR A 181 11.74 -11.30 9.98
CA TYR A 181 11.03 -12.42 9.38
C TYR A 181 11.15 -12.37 7.85
N ASN A 182 11.75 -13.41 7.24
CA ASN A 182 11.88 -13.53 5.77
C ASN A 182 12.39 -12.26 5.06
N GLY A 183 13.44 -11.64 5.65
CA GLY A 183 14.04 -10.40 5.10
C GLY A 183 13.25 -9.13 5.39
N PHE A 184 12.18 -9.22 6.17
CA PHE A 184 11.43 -8.10 6.70
C PHE A 184 11.93 -7.78 8.12
N ASN A 185 12.26 -6.53 8.40
CA ASN A 185 12.81 -6.11 9.69
C ASN A 185 12.02 -4.93 10.26
N THR A 186 11.83 -4.94 11.58
CA THR A 186 11.35 -3.78 12.35
C THR A 186 12.23 -3.58 13.57
N ALA A 187 12.52 -2.35 13.93
CA ALA A 187 13.33 -2.00 15.09
C ALA A 187 12.47 -1.24 16.10
N ASN A 188 12.60 -1.62 17.37
CA ASN A 188 11.85 -1.06 18.48
C ASN A 188 12.78 -0.76 19.65
N LYS A 189 12.31 0.12 20.56
CA LYS A 189 13.03 0.52 21.76
C LYS A 189 12.54 -0.28 22.96
N ILE A 190 13.48 -0.77 23.76
CA ILE A 190 13.19 -1.33 25.09
C ILE A 190 13.78 -0.36 26.13
N THR A 191 12.96 0.08 27.08
CA THR A 191 13.37 0.90 28.21
C THR A 191 13.15 0.14 29.50
N ILE A 192 14.22 -0.18 30.23
CA ILE A 192 14.18 -0.88 31.51
C ILE A 192 14.51 0.11 32.62
N ARG A 193 13.59 0.29 33.53
CA ARG A 193 13.74 1.14 34.72
C ARG A 193 14.29 0.34 35.87
N GLY A 194 15.15 0.94 36.70
CA GLY A 194 15.66 0.35 37.95
C GLY A 194 14.59 0.21 39.01
#